data_189832103956cb933176d77966dc7482
#
_entry.id   189832103956cb933176d77966dc7482
#
_cell.length_a   1.000
_cell.length_b   1.000
_cell.length_c   1.000
_cell.angle_alpha   90.00
_cell.angle_beta   90.00
_cell.angle_gamma   90.00
#
_symmetry.space_group_name_H-M   'P 1'
#
loop_
_entity.id
_entity.type
_entity.pdbx_description
1 polymer ?
#
loop_
_entity_poly.entity_id
_entity_poly.type
_entity_poly.pdbx_seq_one_letter_code
_entity_poly.pdbx_strand_id
1 'polypeptide(L)'
;MYCGFGHADSGFVPIFIYAIFGSSRQISIGPAALTSLLVSNVLGKIVDSSDALYTELAIVLTLMVGILECIMGILRLGWLIRFISHSVISGFTTASAIVIGLSQAKYFLGYEIDRSSEIVPIIKSIISGADKFSWPPFVMGSIILAILQTMKHLGKSRKHLKFLRAMGPLTAVILGTSSAKIYHPSSITLVGDIPQGLPSFSIPKCFKHAKSLIPTTLVITGVAILESVGIAKALAAKNGYELDSNQELFGLGAANVLGSFFSAYPTTGSFSRSAVNHENGAKTGLAGVITGIVMCCALLFLTPVFEYIPLCALAAIVISAVISLVDYEEAIFLWPVSKKDFLLWTITAITTLFFGIEIGVLIGVGFSLAFVIHESANPHIAVLGRLPGTTVYRNIQQYPEAYTYNGIVIVRIDSPIYFANTSYIKDRLREYEIVVDKLTRRGPQVGRIYFVVLEMSPVTYIDTSAVQALKELHHEYKSRHIQIAISNPNRNVLLMLSKSGLVELIGKEWYFVRVHDAVQVCLQHVESIKEDHMASGSDSSPEETESSFFKSLLKQRGEDSSVAQLESGTNNKPSDLKHSDPLSEPLLFQKS
;
A
#
# COMPACT_ATOMS: atom_id res chain seq x y z
N MET A 1 -3.10 -30.32 -18.29
CA MET A 1 -4.44 -30.48 -18.82
C MET A 1 -5.48 -30.72 -17.74
N TYR A 2 -5.20 -31.50 -16.72
CA TYR A 2 -6.11 -31.77 -15.60
C TYR A 2 -6.47 -30.53 -14.75
N CYS A 3 -5.70 -29.44 -14.75
CA CYS A 3 -6.10 -28.18 -14.13
C CYS A 3 -7.34 -27.50 -14.78
N GLY A 4 -7.70 -27.87 -16.00
CA GLY A 4 -8.88 -27.32 -16.68
C GLY A 4 -10.21 -27.87 -16.13
N PHE A 5 -10.21 -29.09 -15.63
CA PHE A 5 -11.42 -29.77 -15.18
C PHE A 5 -11.83 -29.39 -13.75
N GLY A 6 -10.88 -29.27 -12.84
CA GLY A 6 -11.14 -28.74 -11.51
C GLY A 6 -11.61 -27.29 -11.51
N HIS A 7 -11.53 -26.57 -12.65
CA HIS A 7 -11.95 -25.17 -12.74
C HIS A 7 -13.46 -25.00 -12.78
N ALA A 8 -14.18 -25.82 -13.52
CA ALA A 8 -15.62 -25.73 -13.61
C ALA A 8 -16.30 -26.14 -12.30
N ASP A 9 -15.83 -27.26 -11.72
CA ASP A 9 -16.36 -27.78 -10.46
C ASP A 9 -15.99 -26.90 -9.26
N SER A 10 -14.84 -26.27 -9.30
CA SER A 10 -14.33 -25.40 -8.22
C SER A 10 -15.10 -24.09 -8.07
N GLY A 11 -15.80 -23.65 -9.09
CA GLY A 11 -16.38 -22.29 -9.11
C GLY A 11 -17.71 -22.17 -8.41
N PHE A 12 -18.53 -23.22 -8.39
CA PHE A 12 -19.94 -23.07 -8.07
C PHE A 12 -20.20 -22.89 -6.55
N VAL A 13 -19.63 -23.69 -5.68
CA VAL A 13 -19.82 -23.58 -4.22
C VAL A 13 -19.21 -22.27 -3.67
N PRO A 14 -17.96 -21.93 -3.97
CA PRO A 14 -17.36 -20.68 -3.51
C PRO A 14 -18.17 -19.44 -3.86
N ILE A 15 -18.76 -19.36 -5.06
CA ILE A 15 -19.58 -18.23 -5.49
C ILE A 15 -20.80 -18.04 -4.59
N PHE A 16 -21.51 -19.11 -4.23
CA PHE A 16 -22.68 -19.02 -3.34
C PHE A 16 -22.28 -18.55 -1.94
N ILE A 17 -21.20 -19.11 -1.39
CA ILE A 17 -20.71 -18.77 -0.06
C ILE A 17 -20.27 -17.32 -0.02
N TYR A 18 -19.51 -16.88 -1.02
CA TYR A 18 -19.10 -15.48 -1.11
C TYR A 18 -20.27 -14.52 -1.30
N ALA A 19 -21.29 -14.88 -2.04
CA ALA A 19 -22.49 -14.04 -2.20
C ALA A 19 -23.20 -13.76 -0.86
N ILE A 20 -23.02 -14.64 0.15
CA ILE A 20 -23.58 -14.50 1.51
C ILE A 20 -22.63 -13.70 2.41
N PHE A 21 -21.33 -14.04 2.41
CA PHE A 21 -20.35 -13.53 3.37
C PHE A 21 -19.47 -12.39 2.83
N GLY A 22 -19.34 -12.24 1.51
CA GLY A 22 -18.55 -11.19 0.88
C GLY A 22 -19.20 -9.81 1.02
N SER A 23 -18.39 -8.76 0.93
CA SER A 23 -18.84 -7.37 1.02
C SER A 23 -18.93 -6.68 -0.34
N SER A 24 -18.21 -7.16 -1.35
CA SER A 24 -18.20 -6.57 -2.69
C SER A 24 -19.45 -6.97 -3.49
N ARG A 25 -20.04 -5.98 -4.18
CA ARG A 25 -21.26 -6.17 -4.97
C ARG A 25 -21.01 -6.63 -6.40
N GLN A 26 -19.81 -6.40 -6.92
CA GLN A 26 -19.46 -6.61 -8.33
C GLN A 26 -18.40 -7.67 -8.56
N ILE A 27 -17.66 -8.06 -7.53
CA ILE A 27 -16.60 -9.07 -7.70
C ILE A 27 -17.20 -10.41 -8.09
N SER A 28 -16.57 -11.09 -9.02
CA SER A 28 -16.87 -12.47 -9.42
C SER A 28 -15.74 -13.37 -8.97
N ILE A 29 -16.02 -14.18 -7.97
CA ILE A 29 -15.08 -15.15 -7.41
C ILE A 29 -15.09 -16.46 -8.19
N GLY A 30 -13.99 -17.16 -8.18
CA GLY A 30 -13.81 -18.46 -8.79
C GLY A 30 -12.36 -18.70 -9.17
N PRO A 31 -12.09 -19.76 -9.93
CA PRO A 31 -10.74 -20.04 -10.42
C PRO A 31 -10.19 -18.85 -11.20
N ALA A 32 -8.99 -18.38 -10.82
CA ALA A 32 -8.27 -17.34 -11.53
C ALA A 32 -6.98 -17.91 -12.15
N ALA A 33 -6.56 -17.32 -13.27
CA ALA A 33 -5.43 -17.83 -14.03
C ALA A 33 -4.11 -17.80 -13.22
N LEU A 34 -3.92 -16.74 -12.42
CA LEU A 34 -2.73 -16.56 -11.56
C LEU A 34 -2.63 -17.65 -10.49
N THR A 35 -3.68 -17.81 -9.69
CA THR A 35 -3.72 -18.82 -8.64
C THR A 35 -3.64 -20.24 -9.20
N SER A 36 -4.25 -20.48 -10.36
CA SER A 36 -4.16 -21.77 -11.07
C SER A 36 -2.74 -22.11 -11.46
N LEU A 37 -2.01 -21.12 -12.00
CA LEU A 37 -0.62 -21.31 -12.40
C LEU A 37 0.27 -21.58 -11.17
N LEU A 38 0.08 -20.83 -10.09
CA LEU A 38 0.81 -21.03 -8.83
C LEU A 38 0.60 -22.43 -8.26
N VAL A 39 -0.66 -22.87 -8.14
CA VAL A 39 -1.01 -24.22 -7.66
C VAL A 39 -0.37 -25.28 -8.56
N SER A 40 -0.49 -25.12 -9.88
CA SER A 40 0.07 -26.08 -10.85
C SER A 40 1.59 -26.18 -10.76
N ASN A 41 2.28 -25.04 -10.62
CA ASN A 41 3.75 -25.02 -10.53
C ASN A 41 4.28 -25.68 -9.25
N VAL A 42 3.60 -25.45 -8.13
CA VAL A 42 4.06 -26.00 -6.84
C VAL A 42 3.70 -27.48 -6.72
N LEU A 43 2.45 -27.84 -6.98
CA LEU A 43 2.02 -29.22 -6.88
C LEU A 43 2.69 -30.12 -7.93
N GLY A 44 2.93 -29.60 -9.14
CA GLY A 44 3.64 -30.32 -10.20
C GLY A 44 5.12 -30.61 -9.90
N LYS A 45 5.72 -29.92 -8.90
CA LYS A 45 7.07 -30.25 -8.39
C LYS A 45 7.03 -31.36 -7.33
N ILE A 46 5.89 -31.64 -6.73
CA ILE A 46 5.72 -32.59 -5.64
C ILE A 46 5.18 -33.95 -6.18
N VAL A 47 4.19 -33.86 -7.09
CA VAL A 47 3.47 -35.03 -7.62
C VAL A 47 3.10 -34.81 -9.08
N ASP A 48 3.10 -35.85 -9.89
CA ASP A 48 2.63 -35.79 -11.28
C ASP A 48 1.15 -35.41 -11.33
N SER A 49 0.80 -34.55 -12.29
CA SER A 49 -0.57 -34.03 -12.47
C SER A 49 -1.63 -35.07 -12.83
N SER A 50 -1.21 -36.32 -13.15
CA SER A 50 -2.08 -37.45 -13.44
C SER A 50 -2.44 -38.28 -12.21
N ASP A 51 -1.81 -38.03 -11.06
CA ASP A 51 -2.04 -38.78 -9.82
C ASP A 51 -3.25 -38.23 -9.07
N ALA A 52 -4.06 -39.10 -8.49
CA ALA A 52 -5.16 -38.76 -7.60
C ALA A 52 -4.70 -37.92 -6.38
N LEU A 53 -3.45 -38.12 -5.94
CA LEU A 53 -2.82 -37.37 -4.87
C LEU A 53 -2.68 -35.86 -5.21
N TYR A 54 -2.52 -35.52 -6.48
CA TYR A 54 -2.46 -34.11 -6.92
C TYR A 54 -3.75 -33.33 -6.58
N THR A 55 -4.90 -33.96 -6.85
CA THR A 55 -6.22 -33.37 -6.54
C THR A 55 -6.42 -33.23 -5.02
N GLU A 56 -6.05 -34.26 -4.25
CA GLU A 56 -6.14 -34.20 -2.79
C GLU A 56 -5.26 -33.09 -2.20
N LEU A 57 -4.04 -32.91 -2.69
CA LEU A 57 -3.14 -31.85 -2.25
C LEU A 57 -3.68 -30.46 -2.62
N ALA A 58 -4.31 -30.30 -3.79
CA ALA A 58 -4.96 -29.05 -4.17
C ALA A 58 -6.12 -28.70 -3.24
N ILE A 59 -6.92 -29.68 -2.84
CA ILE A 59 -8.02 -29.50 -1.88
C ILE A 59 -7.50 -29.11 -0.49
N VAL A 60 -6.46 -29.80 0.00
CA VAL A 60 -5.82 -29.45 1.29
C VAL A 60 -5.24 -28.04 1.23
N LEU A 61 -4.60 -27.66 0.14
CA LEU A 61 -4.06 -26.32 -0.07
C LEU A 61 -5.17 -25.25 -0.05
N THR A 62 -6.32 -25.54 -0.68
CA THR A 62 -7.50 -24.66 -0.66
C THR A 62 -8.03 -24.46 0.76
N LEU A 63 -8.12 -25.56 1.52
CA LEU A 63 -8.54 -25.50 2.93
C LEU A 63 -7.58 -24.63 3.76
N MET A 64 -6.26 -24.83 3.59
CA MET A 64 -5.25 -24.07 4.32
C MET A 64 -5.30 -22.57 3.97
N VAL A 65 -5.43 -22.23 2.68
CA VAL A 65 -5.60 -20.85 2.21
C VAL A 65 -6.86 -20.23 2.82
N GLY A 66 -8.00 -20.93 2.73
CA GLY A 66 -9.27 -20.44 3.28
C GLY A 66 -9.24 -20.23 4.80
N ILE A 67 -8.62 -21.15 5.56
CA ILE A 67 -8.44 -20.99 7.02
C ILE A 67 -7.59 -19.75 7.31
N LEU A 68 -6.50 -19.55 6.58
CA LEU A 68 -5.63 -18.39 6.80
C LEU A 68 -6.35 -17.08 6.49
N GLU A 69 -7.11 -17.01 5.41
CA GLU A 69 -7.94 -15.85 5.04
C GLU A 69 -9.03 -15.56 6.10
N CYS A 70 -9.71 -16.60 6.59
CA CYS A 70 -10.68 -16.46 7.69
C CYS A 70 -10.03 -15.91 8.96
N ILE A 71 -8.88 -16.47 9.36
CA ILE A 71 -8.13 -15.98 10.54
C ILE A 71 -7.76 -14.51 10.35
N MET A 72 -7.24 -14.13 9.18
CA MET A 72 -6.89 -12.73 8.89
C MET A 72 -8.12 -11.81 8.95
N GLY A 73 -9.27 -12.25 8.45
CA GLY A 73 -10.53 -11.51 8.53
C GLY A 73 -11.00 -11.31 9.98
N ILE A 74 -11.01 -12.39 10.78
CA ILE A 74 -11.42 -12.38 12.21
C ILE A 74 -10.47 -11.52 13.05
N LEU A 75 -9.15 -11.63 12.84
CA LEU A 75 -8.13 -10.83 13.52
C LEU A 75 -8.08 -9.38 13.00
N ARG A 76 -8.94 -9.01 12.06
CA ARG A 76 -9.01 -7.67 11.45
C ARG A 76 -7.70 -7.21 10.82
N LEU A 77 -6.97 -8.11 10.18
CA LEU A 77 -5.71 -7.82 9.50
C LEU A 77 -5.89 -7.15 8.12
N GLY A 78 -7.09 -6.77 7.74
CA GLY A 78 -7.37 -6.02 6.51
C GLY A 78 -6.60 -4.70 6.37
N TRP A 79 -6.02 -4.17 7.45
CA TRP A 79 -5.12 -3.01 7.40
C TRP A 79 -3.80 -3.31 6.69
N LEU A 80 -3.31 -4.57 6.68
CA LEU A 80 -2.08 -4.98 5.97
C LEU A 80 -2.13 -4.67 4.48
N ILE A 81 -3.33 -4.74 3.89
CA ILE A 81 -3.54 -4.45 2.47
C ILE A 81 -3.24 -2.99 2.11
N ARG A 82 -3.23 -2.09 3.10
CA ARG A 82 -2.93 -0.67 2.87
C ARG A 82 -1.45 -0.43 2.55
N PHE A 83 -0.57 -1.35 2.93
CA PHE A 83 0.87 -1.24 2.66
C PHE A 83 1.27 -1.71 1.27
N ILE A 84 0.34 -2.29 0.51
CA ILE A 84 0.60 -2.71 -0.85
C ILE A 84 0.31 -1.53 -1.77
N SER A 85 1.37 -1.00 -2.39
CA SER A 85 1.29 0.11 -3.33
C SER A 85 0.57 -0.30 -4.61
N HIS A 86 -0.17 0.63 -5.22
CA HIS A 86 -0.80 0.45 -6.53
C HIS A 86 0.25 0.08 -7.61
N SER A 87 1.44 0.69 -7.55
CA SER A 87 2.54 0.43 -8.47
C SER A 87 3.03 -1.02 -8.41
N VAL A 88 3.07 -1.63 -7.19
CA VAL A 88 3.40 -3.06 -7.03
C VAL A 88 2.34 -3.94 -7.69
N ILE A 89 1.04 -3.64 -7.46
CA ILE A 89 -0.06 -4.41 -8.05
C ILE A 89 -0.02 -4.34 -9.57
N SER A 90 0.13 -3.14 -10.15
CA SER A 90 0.19 -2.93 -11.59
C SER A 90 1.41 -3.63 -12.23
N GLY A 91 2.61 -3.47 -11.65
CA GLY A 91 3.83 -4.12 -12.14
C GLY A 91 3.74 -5.65 -12.09
N PHE A 92 3.27 -6.19 -10.97
CA PHE A 92 3.02 -7.63 -10.78
C PHE A 92 1.97 -8.16 -11.78
N THR A 93 0.83 -7.48 -11.93
CA THR A 93 -0.25 -7.90 -12.82
C THR A 93 0.19 -7.90 -14.27
N THR A 94 0.94 -6.87 -14.69
CA THR A 94 1.51 -6.76 -16.04
C THR A 94 2.49 -7.89 -16.34
N ALA A 95 3.44 -8.15 -15.46
CA ALA A 95 4.42 -9.22 -15.63
C ALA A 95 3.76 -10.59 -15.64
N SER A 96 2.84 -10.84 -14.71
CA SER A 96 2.08 -12.09 -14.65
C SER A 96 1.24 -12.33 -15.89
N ALA A 97 0.61 -11.28 -16.44
CA ALA A 97 -0.14 -11.35 -17.69
C ALA A 97 0.75 -11.80 -18.85
N ILE A 98 1.99 -11.31 -18.93
CA ILE A 98 2.98 -11.71 -19.96
C ILE A 98 3.36 -13.18 -19.78
N VAL A 99 3.70 -13.63 -18.57
CA VAL A 99 4.07 -15.02 -18.28
C VAL A 99 2.91 -15.97 -18.62
N ILE A 100 1.68 -15.64 -18.19
CA ILE A 100 0.49 -16.45 -18.47
C ILE A 100 0.23 -16.49 -19.99
N GLY A 101 0.31 -15.36 -20.68
CA GLY A 101 0.14 -15.30 -22.13
C GLY A 101 1.14 -16.19 -22.86
N LEU A 102 2.42 -16.14 -22.50
CA LEU A 102 3.47 -16.98 -23.07
C LEU A 102 3.29 -18.46 -22.72
N SER A 103 2.82 -18.79 -21.54
CA SER A 103 2.55 -20.20 -21.17
C SER A 103 1.44 -20.85 -22.01
N GLN A 104 0.53 -20.06 -22.61
CA GLN A 104 -0.49 -20.53 -23.52
C GLN A 104 0.05 -20.83 -24.95
N ALA A 105 1.28 -20.40 -25.26
CA ALA A 105 1.87 -20.58 -26.59
C ALA A 105 1.91 -22.06 -27.01
N LYS A 106 2.09 -22.99 -26.07
CA LYS A 106 2.08 -24.44 -26.35
C LYS A 106 0.83 -24.94 -27.08
N TYR A 107 -0.33 -24.37 -26.78
CA TYR A 107 -1.59 -24.76 -27.42
C TYR A 107 -1.77 -24.14 -28.81
N PHE A 108 -1.08 -23.03 -29.09
CA PHE A 108 -0.99 -22.43 -30.42
C PHE A 108 0.04 -23.15 -31.28
N LEU A 109 1.20 -23.45 -30.72
CA LEU A 109 2.32 -24.02 -31.45
C LEU A 109 2.18 -25.53 -31.67
N GLY A 110 1.32 -26.20 -30.88
CA GLY A 110 1.01 -27.62 -31.03
C GLY A 110 2.05 -28.59 -30.48
N TYR A 111 3.01 -28.11 -29.67
CA TYR A 111 3.98 -28.94 -28.96
C TYR A 111 4.08 -28.56 -27.48
N GLU A 112 4.61 -29.47 -26.68
CA GLU A 112 4.74 -29.22 -25.25
C GLU A 112 5.86 -28.25 -24.94
N ILE A 113 5.57 -27.28 -24.09
CA ILE A 113 6.49 -26.28 -23.54
C ILE A 113 6.60 -26.52 -22.04
N ASP A 114 7.81 -26.39 -21.50
CA ASP A 114 8.06 -26.56 -20.07
C ASP A 114 7.15 -25.66 -19.22
N ARG A 115 6.58 -26.23 -18.19
CA ARG A 115 5.76 -25.50 -17.23
C ARG A 115 6.66 -24.72 -16.28
N SER A 116 6.72 -23.42 -16.46
CA SER A 116 7.48 -22.51 -15.58
C SER A 116 6.69 -21.26 -15.27
N SER A 117 6.97 -20.67 -14.12
CA SER A 117 6.52 -19.31 -13.74
C SER A 117 7.51 -18.22 -14.19
N GLU A 118 8.66 -18.61 -14.77
CA GLU A 118 9.73 -17.73 -15.20
C GLU A 118 9.73 -17.60 -16.71
N ILE A 119 10.03 -16.40 -17.22
CA ILE A 119 10.01 -16.12 -18.67
C ILE A 119 11.13 -16.86 -19.43
N VAL A 120 12.32 -17.01 -18.84
CA VAL A 120 13.50 -17.56 -19.53
C VAL A 120 13.33 -19.03 -19.90
N PRO A 121 12.93 -19.95 -18.99
CA PRO A 121 12.65 -21.34 -19.35
C PRO A 121 11.56 -21.47 -20.42
N ILE A 122 10.50 -20.66 -20.33
CA ILE A 122 9.40 -20.69 -21.32
C ILE A 122 9.94 -20.31 -22.71
N ILE A 123 10.67 -19.20 -22.84
CA ILE A 123 11.23 -18.75 -24.13
C ILE A 123 12.22 -19.79 -24.67
N LYS A 124 13.10 -20.32 -23.82
CA LYS A 124 14.06 -21.37 -24.22
C LYS A 124 13.34 -22.61 -24.74
N SER A 125 12.28 -23.04 -24.07
CA SER A 125 11.48 -24.20 -24.50
C SER A 125 10.70 -23.92 -25.79
N ILE A 126 10.20 -22.70 -26.00
CA ILE A 126 9.58 -22.29 -27.27
C ILE A 126 10.59 -22.36 -28.43
N ILE A 127 11.80 -21.87 -28.24
CA ILE A 127 12.83 -21.87 -29.30
C ILE A 127 13.31 -23.30 -29.58
N SER A 128 13.56 -24.10 -28.55
CA SER A 128 14.05 -25.47 -28.71
C SER A 128 13.04 -26.44 -29.33
N GLY A 129 11.73 -26.14 -29.21
CA GLY A 129 10.65 -26.94 -29.78
C GLY A 129 10.18 -26.48 -31.17
N ALA A 130 10.79 -25.45 -31.76
CA ALA A 130 10.33 -24.84 -33.02
C ALA A 130 10.25 -25.82 -34.20
N ASP A 131 11.08 -26.86 -34.21
CA ASP A 131 11.06 -27.91 -35.24
C ASP A 131 9.78 -28.77 -35.23
N LYS A 132 9.06 -28.80 -34.10
CA LYS A 132 7.81 -29.57 -33.90
C LYS A 132 6.55 -28.75 -34.14
N PHE A 133 6.69 -27.57 -34.75
CA PHE A 133 5.59 -26.63 -34.97
C PHE A 133 4.44 -27.24 -35.79
N SER A 134 3.20 -27.05 -35.37
CA SER A 134 1.99 -27.52 -36.03
C SER A 134 1.12 -26.35 -36.52
N TRP A 135 0.85 -26.32 -37.82
CA TRP A 135 0.05 -25.25 -38.44
C TRP A 135 -1.43 -25.23 -38.02
N PRO A 136 -2.17 -26.38 -37.92
CA PRO A 136 -3.61 -26.34 -37.70
C PRO A 136 -4.03 -25.67 -36.37
N PRO A 137 -3.43 -25.99 -35.19
CA PRO A 137 -3.79 -25.31 -33.95
C PRO A 137 -3.39 -23.83 -33.96
N PHE A 138 -2.28 -23.48 -34.64
CA PHE A 138 -1.83 -22.09 -34.77
C PHE A 138 -2.81 -21.24 -35.58
N VAL A 139 -3.24 -21.70 -36.75
CA VAL A 139 -4.19 -20.97 -37.60
C VAL A 139 -5.53 -20.82 -36.92
N MET A 140 -6.05 -21.91 -36.33
CA MET A 140 -7.35 -21.89 -35.65
C MET A 140 -7.32 -20.96 -34.42
N GLY A 141 -6.30 -21.09 -33.59
CA GLY A 141 -6.13 -20.23 -32.40
C GLY A 141 -5.98 -18.75 -32.78
N SER A 142 -5.22 -18.44 -33.85
CA SER A 142 -5.02 -17.08 -34.33
C SER A 142 -6.31 -16.46 -34.89
N ILE A 143 -7.11 -17.22 -35.64
CA ILE A 143 -8.42 -16.76 -36.14
C ILE A 143 -9.34 -16.46 -34.97
N ILE A 144 -9.44 -17.37 -33.99
CA ILE A 144 -10.31 -17.18 -32.82
C ILE A 144 -9.83 -15.96 -32.03
N LEU A 145 -8.51 -15.80 -31.83
CA LEU A 145 -7.95 -14.64 -31.12
C LEU A 145 -8.27 -13.33 -31.86
N ALA A 146 -8.15 -13.29 -33.18
CA ALA A 146 -8.52 -12.13 -33.98
C ALA A 146 -10.00 -11.78 -33.86
N ILE A 147 -10.88 -12.78 -33.87
CA ILE A 147 -12.33 -12.60 -33.64
C ILE A 147 -12.57 -12.01 -32.25
N LEU A 148 -11.95 -12.56 -31.20
CA LEU A 148 -12.09 -12.08 -29.82
C LEU A 148 -11.63 -10.62 -29.68
N GLN A 149 -10.48 -10.26 -30.26
CA GLN A 149 -9.97 -8.88 -30.21
C GLN A 149 -10.89 -7.92 -30.99
N THR A 150 -11.40 -8.35 -32.15
CA THR A 150 -12.36 -7.55 -32.94
C THR A 150 -13.65 -7.33 -32.16
N MET A 151 -14.20 -8.37 -31.52
CA MET A 151 -15.41 -8.26 -30.69
C MET A 151 -15.19 -7.32 -29.50
N LYS A 152 -14.02 -7.41 -28.83
CA LYS A 152 -13.65 -6.48 -27.75
C LYS A 152 -13.54 -5.05 -28.24
N HIS A 153 -12.88 -4.83 -29.36
CA HIS A 153 -12.71 -3.49 -29.95
C HIS A 153 -14.06 -2.86 -30.34
N LEU A 154 -14.92 -3.63 -31.03
CA LEU A 154 -16.27 -3.19 -31.40
C LEU A 154 -17.15 -2.90 -30.19
N GLY A 155 -17.08 -3.77 -29.16
CA GLY A 155 -17.81 -3.58 -27.90
C GLY A 155 -17.32 -2.38 -27.09
N LYS A 156 -16.03 -1.98 -27.22
CA LYS A 156 -15.48 -0.76 -26.61
C LYS A 156 -15.89 0.49 -27.41
N SER A 157 -15.89 0.41 -28.74
CA SER A 157 -16.13 1.56 -29.62
C SER A 157 -17.61 1.97 -29.72
N ARG A 158 -18.55 1.03 -29.62
CA ARG A 158 -20.00 1.32 -29.85
C ARG A 158 -20.84 0.92 -28.63
N LYS A 159 -21.56 1.90 -28.06
CA LYS A 159 -22.41 1.70 -26.85
C LYS A 159 -23.47 0.61 -27.02
N HIS A 160 -24.06 0.43 -28.22
CA HIS A 160 -25.06 -0.58 -28.50
C HIS A 160 -24.52 -2.01 -28.61
N LEU A 161 -23.19 -2.16 -28.82
CA LEU A 161 -22.53 -3.45 -29.03
C LEU A 161 -21.75 -3.94 -27.79
N LYS A 162 -21.97 -3.34 -26.62
CA LYS A 162 -21.28 -3.73 -25.37
C LYS A 162 -21.44 -5.22 -25.04
N PHE A 163 -22.58 -5.83 -25.36
CA PHE A 163 -22.81 -7.25 -25.12
C PHE A 163 -21.86 -8.16 -25.91
N LEU A 164 -21.36 -7.72 -27.10
CA LEU A 164 -20.38 -8.49 -27.89
C LEU A 164 -19.10 -8.79 -27.09
N ARG A 165 -18.69 -7.88 -26.22
CA ARG A 165 -17.53 -8.08 -25.34
C ARG A 165 -17.76 -9.23 -24.37
N ALA A 166 -18.97 -9.35 -23.80
CA ALA A 166 -19.33 -10.43 -22.89
C ALA A 166 -19.51 -11.78 -23.61
N MET A 167 -20.01 -11.74 -24.85
CA MET A 167 -20.24 -12.93 -25.68
C MET A 167 -18.98 -13.50 -26.32
N GLY A 168 -17.85 -12.77 -26.30
CA GLY A 168 -16.61 -13.18 -26.94
C GLY A 168 -16.16 -14.60 -26.58
N PRO A 169 -15.94 -14.93 -25.30
CA PRO A 169 -15.52 -16.29 -24.89
C PRO A 169 -16.50 -17.38 -25.33
N LEU A 170 -17.80 -17.13 -25.24
CA LEU A 170 -18.83 -18.08 -25.70
C LEU A 170 -18.74 -18.30 -27.22
N THR A 171 -18.58 -17.23 -27.99
CA THR A 171 -18.39 -17.31 -29.44
C THR A 171 -17.14 -18.13 -29.81
N ALA A 172 -16.02 -17.93 -29.09
CA ALA A 172 -14.79 -18.68 -29.29
C ALA A 172 -14.99 -20.19 -29.04
N VAL A 173 -15.71 -20.54 -27.97
CA VAL A 173 -16.03 -21.94 -27.66
C VAL A 173 -16.92 -22.54 -28.73
N ILE A 174 -18.01 -21.88 -29.13
CA ILE A 174 -18.93 -22.38 -30.16
C ILE A 174 -18.21 -22.58 -31.49
N LEU A 175 -17.46 -21.58 -31.96
CA LEU A 175 -16.73 -21.65 -33.22
C LEU A 175 -15.64 -22.73 -33.17
N GLY A 176 -14.88 -22.81 -32.08
CA GLY A 176 -13.85 -23.81 -31.88
C GLY A 176 -14.41 -25.22 -31.88
N THR A 177 -15.45 -25.48 -31.08
CA THR A 177 -16.10 -26.78 -30.99
C THR A 177 -16.74 -27.21 -32.31
N SER A 178 -17.44 -26.29 -32.97
CA SER A 178 -18.05 -26.57 -34.28
C SER A 178 -17.00 -26.92 -35.34
N SER A 179 -15.91 -26.16 -35.39
CA SER A 179 -14.81 -26.42 -36.32
C SER A 179 -14.13 -27.76 -36.03
N ALA A 180 -13.86 -28.09 -34.77
CA ALA A 180 -13.27 -29.36 -34.37
C ALA A 180 -14.16 -30.56 -34.73
N LYS A 181 -15.49 -30.41 -34.57
CA LYS A 181 -16.46 -31.48 -34.88
C LYS A 181 -16.66 -31.71 -36.39
N ILE A 182 -16.55 -30.64 -37.19
CA ILE A 182 -16.73 -30.72 -38.65
C ILE A 182 -15.47 -31.29 -39.33
N TYR A 183 -14.29 -30.79 -38.96
CA TYR A 183 -13.05 -31.11 -39.67
C TYR A 183 -12.30 -32.32 -39.07
N HIS A 184 -12.63 -32.77 -37.84
CA HIS A 184 -11.95 -33.87 -37.11
C HIS A 184 -10.41 -33.86 -37.27
N PRO A 185 -9.71 -32.75 -37.06
CA PRO A 185 -8.28 -32.72 -37.30
C PRO A 185 -7.54 -33.49 -36.20
N SER A 186 -6.84 -34.55 -36.61
CA SER A 186 -6.05 -35.40 -35.70
C SER A 186 -4.89 -34.69 -35.00
N SER A 187 -4.52 -33.49 -35.51
CA SER A 187 -3.44 -32.68 -34.97
C SER A 187 -3.87 -31.65 -33.94
N ILE A 188 -5.17 -31.50 -33.65
CA ILE A 188 -5.68 -30.55 -32.65
C ILE A 188 -6.02 -31.29 -31.37
N THR A 189 -5.37 -30.91 -30.28
CA THR A 189 -5.67 -31.46 -28.96
C THR A 189 -7.00 -30.88 -28.43
N LEU A 190 -7.90 -31.79 -28.06
CA LEU A 190 -9.18 -31.47 -27.44
C LEU A 190 -9.09 -31.53 -25.92
N VAL A 191 -10.09 -31.01 -25.27
CA VAL A 191 -10.21 -31.05 -23.81
C VAL A 191 -10.33 -32.47 -23.31
N GLY A 192 -11.10 -33.32 -23.99
CA GLY A 192 -11.31 -34.74 -23.63
C GLY A 192 -12.39 -34.95 -22.58
N ASP A 193 -12.50 -36.14 -22.06
CA ASP A 193 -13.56 -36.52 -21.11
C ASP A 193 -13.57 -35.67 -19.85
N ILE A 194 -14.71 -35.10 -19.52
CA ILE A 194 -14.99 -34.36 -18.32
C ILE A 194 -15.93 -35.16 -17.44
N PRO A 195 -15.63 -35.38 -16.14
CA PRO A 195 -16.59 -35.98 -15.23
C PRO A 195 -17.90 -35.18 -15.24
N GLN A 196 -19.01 -35.86 -15.52
CA GLN A 196 -20.33 -35.25 -15.52
C GLN A 196 -20.92 -35.29 -14.12
N GLY A 197 -21.50 -34.20 -13.66
CA GLY A 197 -22.21 -34.13 -12.39
C GLY A 197 -21.68 -33.04 -11.48
N LEU A 198 -22.28 -32.93 -10.31
CA LEU A 198 -21.85 -32.02 -9.27
C LEU A 198 -20.76 -32.68 -8.40
N PRO A 199 -19.76 -31.92 -7.93
CA PRO A 199 -18.75 -32.43 -7.03
C PRO A 199 -19.39 -32.98 -5.76
N SER A 200 -19.00 -34.20 -5.38
CA SER A 200 -19.45 -34.85 -4.15
C SER A 200 -18.80 -34.19 -2.93
N PHE A 201 -19.54 -34.15 -1.81
CA PHE A 201 -18.96 -33.77 -0.55
C PHE A 201 -17.86 -34.76 -0.13
N SER A 202 -16.66 -34.22 0.12
CA SER A 202 -15.52 -35.00 0.58
C SER A 202 -14.73 -34.23 1.64
N ILE A 203 -14.28 -34.96 2.67
CA ILE A 203 -13.42 -34.34 3.70
C ILE A 203 -11.97 -34.50 3.22
N PRO A 204 -11.16 -33.41 3.20
CA PRO A 204 -9.74 -33.49 2.87
C PRO A 204 -9.01 -34.48 3.77
N LYS A 205 -8.28 -35.46 3.19
CA LYS A 205 -7.67 -36.56 3.95
C LYS A 205 -6.14 -36.47 4.02
N CYS A 206 -5.50 -35.83 3.05
CA CYS A 206 -4.05 -35.92 2.87
C CYS A 206 -3.28 -34.82 3.60
N PHE A 207 -3.35 -34.75 4.95
CA PHE A 207 -2.63 -33.76 5.77
C PHE A 207 -1.14 -34.05 5.95
N LYS A 208 -0.63 -35.20 5.49
CA LYS A 208 0.80 -35.56 5.63
C LYS A 208 1.75 -34.55 5.01
N HIS A 209 1.35 -33.94 3.90
CA HIS A 209 2.14 -32.94 3.18
C HIS A 209 1.78 -31.48 3.57
N ALA A 210 0.86 -31.25 4.50
CA ALA A 210 0.42 -29.91 4.90
C ALA A 210 1.59 -29.03 5.34
N LYS A 211 2.57 -29.58 6.07
CA LYS A 211 3.76 -28.85 6.53
C LYS A 211 4.61 -28.30 5.36
N SER A 212 4.76 -29.08 4.29
CA SER A 212 5.50 -28.63 3.09
C SER A 212 4.74 -27.61 2.25
N LEU A 213 3.41 -27.56 2.41
CA LEU A 213 2.54 -26.61 1.70
C LEU A 213 2.40 -25.24 2.39
N ILE A 214 2.88 -25.09 3.65
CA ILE A 214 2.77 -23.83 4.40
C ILE A 214 3.34 -22.63 3.63
N PRO A 215 4.56 -22.65 3.08
CA PRO A 215 5.10 -21.51 2.33
C PRO A 215 4.23 -21.16 1.12
N THR A 216 3.77 -22.17 0.40
CA THR A 216 2.88 -22.01 -0.76
C THR A 216 1.53 -21.43 -0.37
N THR A 217 0.97 -21.88 0.76
CA THR A 217 -0.28 -21.32 1.32
C THR A 217 -0.14 -19.82 1.58
N LEU A 218 0.95 -19.39 2.19
CA LEU A 218 1.21 -17.96 2.46
C LEU A 218 1.27 -17.16 1.16
N VAL A 219 1.97 -17.65 0.15
CA VAL A 219 2.11 -16.95 -1.14
C VAL A 219 0.75 -16.89 -1.86
N ILE A 220 0.04 -18.01 -1.96
CA ILE A 220 -1.28 -18.06 -2.62
C ILE A 220 -2.27 -17.14 -1.89
N THR A 221 -2.31 -17.17 -0.56
CA THR A 221 -3.15 -16.27 0.23
C THR A 221 -2.80 -14.82 -0.05
N GLY A 222 -1.51 -14.46 -0.09
CA GLY A 222 -1.07 -13.12 -0.42
C GLY A 222 -1.55 -12.65 -1.81
N VAL A 223 -1.38 -13.50 -2.83
CA VAL A 223 -1.83 -13.23 -4.20
C VAL A 223 -3.36 -13.15 -4.28
N ALA A 224 -4.07 -14.08 -3.64
CA ALA A 224 -5.53 -14.12 -3.60
C ALA A 224 -6.12 -12.84 -2.98
N ILE A 225 -5.54 -12.37 -1.89
CA ILE A 225 -5.92 -11.14 -1.21
C ILE A 225 -5.65 -9.93 -2.10
N LEU A 226 -4.45 -9.85 -2.69
CA LEU A 226 -4.08 -8.76 -3.61
C LEU A 226 -5.06 -8.64 -4.76
N GLU A 227 -5.32 -9.75 -5.43
CA GLU A 227 -6.21 -9.80 -6.58
C GLU A 227 -7.64 -9.48 -6.17
N SER A 228 -8.20 -10.20 -5.19
CA SER A 228 -9.61 -10.05 -4.80
C SER A 228 -9.91 -8.70 -4.18
N VAL A 229 -9.15 -8.28 -3.14
CA VAL A 229 -9.43 -7.02 -2.45
C VAL A 229 -9.04 -5.82 -3.29
N GLY A 230 -8.01 -5.94 -4.13
CA GLY A 230 -7.65 -4.91 -5.10
C GLY A 230 -8.78 -4.61 -6.09
N ILE A 231 -9.34 -5.67 -6.70
CA ILE A 231 -10.49 -5.57 -7.62
C ILE A 231 -11.72 -5.01 -6.89
N ALA A 232 -12.03 -5.57 -5.72
CA ALA A 232 -13.20 -5.17 -4.93
C ALA A 232 -13.15 -3.69 -4.56
N LYS A 233 -11.98 -3.18 -4.12
CA LYS A 233 -11.78 -1.75 -3.82
C LYS A 233 -11.89 -0.86 -5.05
N ALA A 234 -11.27 -1.25 -6.17
CA ALA A 234 -11.35 -0.49 -7.41
C ALA A 234 -12.80 -0.36 -7.90
N LEU A 235 -13.57 -1.45 -7.84
CA LEU A 235 -14.98 -1.46 -8.24
C LEU A 235 -15.87 -0.73 -7.23
N ALA A 236 -15.61 -0.83 -5.93
CA ALA A 236 -16.31 -0.09 -4.88
C ALA A 236 -16.16 1.42 -5.07
N ALA A 237 -14.93 1.89 -5.32
CA ALA A 237 -14.65 3.30 -5.61
C ALA A 237 -15.41 3.81 -6.85
N LYS A 238 -15.44 3.01 -7.94
CA LYS A 238 -16.19 3.36 -9.15
C LYS A 238 -17.71 3.41 -8.95
N ASN A 239 -18.23 2.68 -7.98
CA ASN A 239 -19.67 2.59 -7.69
C ASN A 239 -20.09 3.40 -6.45
N GLY A 240 -19.18 4.15 -5.82
CA GLY A 240 -19.47 5.08 -4.73
C GLY A 240 -19.89 4.40 -3.42
N TYR A 241 -19.33 3.21 -3.09
CA TYR A 241 -19.54 2.58 -1.79
C TYR A 241 -18.22 2.16 -1.15
N GLU A 242 -18.22 2.05 0.17
CA GLU A 242 -17.06 1.61 0.94
C GLU A 242 -17.04 0.08 1.08
N LEU A 243 -15.85 -0.49 1.02
CA LEU A 243 -15.60 -1.91 1.17
C LEU A 243 -14.99 -2.20 2.55
N ASP A 244 -15.58 -3.12 3.30
CA ASP A 244 -14.94 -3.65 4.50
C ASP A 244 -13.92 -4.74 4.12
N SER A 245 -12.64 -4.38 4.18
CA SER A 245 -11.54 -5.29 3.85
C SER A 245 -11.47 -6.52 4.78
N ASN A 246 -11.93 -6.43 6.03
CA ASN A 246 -11.92 -7.57 6.96
C ASN A 246 -13.03 -8.55 6.62
N GLN A 247 -14.23 -8.03 6.32
CA GLN A 247 -15.34 -8.87 5.87
C GLN A 247 -15.03 -9.51 4.51
N GLU A 248 -14.34 -8.80 3.63
CA GLU A 248 -13.89 -9.34 2.33
C GLU A 248 -12.95 -10.52 2.50
N LEU A 249 -11.95 -10.41 3.39
CA LEU A 249 -11.04 -11.51 3.74
C LEU A 249 -11.80 -12.70 4.33
N PHE A 250 -12.73 -12.45 5.25
CA PHE A 250 -13.55 -13.50 5.83
C PHE A 250 -14.44 -14.18 4.79
N GLY A 251 -15.09 -13.41 3.91
CA GLY A 251 -15.95 -13.92 2.85
C GLY A 251 -15.20 -14.80 1.85
N LEU A 252 -13.99 -14.38 1.44
CA LEU A 252 -13.10 -15.14 0.58
C LEU A 252 -12.62 -16.43 1.27
N GLY A 253 -12.20 -16.31 2.53
CA GLY A 253 -11.78 -17.45 3.34
C GLY A 253 -12.89 -18.48 3.54
N ALA A 254 -14.10 -18.05 3.89
CA ALA A 254 -15.26 -18.94 4.03
C ALA A 254 -15.60 -19.64 2.72
N ALA A 255 -15.50 -18.93 1.57
CA ALA A 255 -15.71 -19.50 0.25
C ALA A 255 -14.68 -20.61 -0.07
N ASN A 256 -13.40 -20.39 0.24
CA ASN A 256 -12.33 -21.37 0.06
C ASN A 256 -12.47 -22.56 1.03
N VAL A 257 -12.75 -22.32 2.32
CA VAL A 257 -12.94 -23.40 3.31
C VAL A 257 -14.11 -24.31 2.90
N LEU A 258 -15.29 -23.73 2.65
CA LEU A 258 -16.45 -24.53 2.29
C LEU A 258 -16.32 -25.14 0.89
N GLY A 259 -15.68 -24.44 -0.04
CA GLY A 259 -15.35 -24.96 -1.36
C GLY A 259 -14.45 -26.19 -1.32
N SER A 260 -13.50 -26.25 -0.38
CA SER A 260 -12.58 -27.39 -0.26
C SER A 260 -13.29 -28.70 0.06
N PHE A 261 -14.45 -28.68 0.75
CA PHE A 261 -15.26 -29.87 0.98
C PHE A 261 -16.01 -30.36 -0.27
N PHE A 262 -16.04 -29.55 -1.32
CA PHE A 262 -16.62 -29.90 -2.62
C PHE A 262 -15.56 -29.95 -3.71
N SER A 263 -14.36 -30.38 -3.35
CA SER A 263 -13.22 -30.54 -4.27
C SER A 263 -12.83 -29.27 -5.03
N ALA A 264 -13.19 -28.10 -4.50
CA ALA A 264 -12.75 -26.84 -5.06
C ALA A 264 -11.26 -26.61 -4.82
N TYR A 265 -10.64 -25.95 -5.76
CA TYR A 265 -9.28 -25.51 -5.66
C TYR A 265 -9.23 -23.99 -5.33
N PRO A 266 -8.09 -23.39 -4.92
CA PRO A 266 -8.08 -22.01 -4.41
C PRO A 266 -8.74 -21.03 -5.35
N THR A 267 -9.81 -20.37 -4.88
CA THR A 267 -10.60 -19.41 -5.65
C THR A 267 -10.30 -17.98 -5.22
N THR A 268 -10.28 -17.06 -6.19
CA THR A 268 -10.02 -15.65 -5.98
C THR A 268 -10.95 -14.80 -6.84
N GLY A 269 -10.93 -13.48 -6.63
CA GLY A 269 -11.58 -12.53 -7.53
C GLY A 269 -10.92 -12.54 -8.92
N SER A 270 -11.72 -12.49 -9.97
CA SER A 270 -11.22 -12.40 -11.34
C SER A 270 -11.47 -11.02 -11.92
N PHE A 271 -10.41 -10.35 -12.40
CA PHE A 271 -10.53 -9.02 -13.04
C PHE A 271 -11.48 -9.03 -14.22
N SER A 272 -11.29 -9.95 -15.16
CA SER A 272 -12.10 -10.01 -16.39
C SER A 272 -13.57 -10.29 -16.09
N ARG A 273 -13.86 -11.28 -15.25
CA ARG A 273 -15.24 -11.61 -14.86
C ARG A 273 -15.91 -10.48 -14.07
N SER A 274 -15.18 -9.89 -13.13
CA SER A 274 -15.70 -8.79 -12.31
C SER A 274 -15.94 -7.52 -13.11
N ALA A 275 -15.07 -7.22 -14.10
CA ALA A 275 -15.28 -6.11 -15.01
C ALA A 275 -16.54 -6.31 -15.87
N VAL A 276 -16.75 -7.51 -16.41
CA VAL A 276 -17.97 -7.85 -17.15
C VAL A 276 -19.21 -7.74 -16.25
N ASN A 277 -19.13 -8.24 -15.02
CA ASN A 277 -20.21 -8.16 -14.05
C ASN A 277 -20.58 -6.70 -13.73
N HIS A 278 -19.56 -5.84 -13.53
CA HIS A 278 -19.76 -4.40 -13.35
C HIS A 278 -20.34 -3.72 -14.58
N GLU A 279 -19.81 -4.00 -15.79
CA GLU A 279 -20.29 -3.41 -17.04
C GLU A 279 -21.76 -3.78 -17.36
N ASN A 280 -22.16 -4.97 -16.94
CA ASN A 280 -23.56 -5.45 -17.06
C ASN A 280 -24.48 -4.90 -15.96
N GLY A 281 -23.95 -4.09 -15.05
CA GLY A 281 -24.75 -3.37 -14.05
C GLY A 281 -25.05 -4.17 -12.80
N ALA A 282 -24.24 -5.15 -12.42
CA ALA A 282 -24.40 -5.86 -11.16
C ALA A 282 -24.31 -4.87 -9.97
N LYS A 283 -25.32 -4.95 -9.08
CA LYS A 283 -25.43 -4.05 -7.92
C LYS A 283 -25.46 -4.77 -6.59
N THR A 284 -25.56 -6.09 -6.60
CA THR A 284 -25.67 -6.93 -5.39
C THR A 284 -24.96 -8.26 -5.60
N GLY A 285 -24.65 -8.98 -4.51
CA GLY A 285 -24.13 -10.35 -4.54
C GLY A 285 -25.06 -11.37 -5.23
N LEU A 286 -26.32 -11.01 -5.47
CA LEU A 286 -27.28 -11.87 -6.21
C LEU A 286 -26.80 -12.22 -7.63
N ALA A 287 -26.01 -11.34 -8.26
CA ALA A 287 -25.38 -11.65 -9.54
C ALA A 287 -24.48 -12.88 -9.44
N GLY A 288 -23.75 -13.04 -8.33
CA GLY A 288 -22.96 -14.23 -8.02
C GLY A 288 -23.82 -15.48 -7.86
N VAL A 289 -24.95 -15.38 -7.16
CA VAL A 289 -25.89 -16.51 -6.99
C VAL A 289 -26.41 -17.00 -8.35
N ILE A 290 -26.84 -16.09 -9.23
CA ILE A 290 -27.30 -16.43 -10.56
C ILE A 290 -26.19 -17.09 -11.38
N THR A 291 -24.95 -16.56 -11.30
CA THR A 291 -23.79 -17.16 -11.95
C THR A 291 -23.55 -18.60 -11.45
N GLY A 292 -23.66 -18.84 -10.14
CA GLY A 292 -23.54 -20.18 -9.54
C GLY A 292 -24.61 -21.14 -10.05
N ILE A 293 -25.87 -20.70 -10.17
CA ILE A 293 -26.97 -21.49 -10.72
C ILE A 293 -26.69 -21.87 -12.19
N VAL A 294 -26.27 -20.90 -13.01
CA VAL A 294 -25.92 -21.14 -14.42
C VAL A 294 -24.75 -22.13 -14.53
N MET A 295 -23.73 -22.02 -13.67
CA MET A 295 -22.63 -22.99 -13.63
C MET A 295 -23.10 -24.37 -13.25
N CYS A 296 -23.98 -24.50 -12.25
CA CYS A 296 -24.59 -25.78 -11.86
C CYS A 296 -25.33 -26.42 -13.02
N CYS A 297 -26.17 -25.65 -13.73
CA CYS A 297 -26.86 -26.14 -14.93
C CYS A 297 -25.89 -26.57 -16.04
N ALA A 298 -24.79 -25.82 -16.23
CA ALA A 298 -23.77 -26.16 -17.22
C ALA A 298 -23.06 -27.50 -16.91
N LEU A 299 -22.71 -27.74 -15.65
CA LEU A 299 -22.09 -28.99 -15.20
C LEU A 299 -23.03 -30.20 -15.35
N LEU A 300 -24.32 -30.01 -15.16
CA LEU A 300 -25.30 -31.09 -15.27
C LEU A 300 -25.66 -31.44 -16.73
N PHE A 301 -25.76 -30.43 -17.61
CA PHE A 301 -26.33 -30.62 -18.94
C PHE A 301 -25.37 -30.37 -20.10
N LEU A 302 -24.38 -29.45 -19.96
CA LEU A 302 -23.50 -29.04 -21.06
C LEU A 302 -22.14 -29.74 -21.07
N THR A 303 -21.79 -30.47 -20.03
CA THR A 303 -20.48 -31.18 -19.91
C THR A 303 -20.12 -32.02 -21.13
N PRO A 304 -21.04 -32.82 -21.74
CA PRO A 304 -20.71 -33.63 -22.92
C PRO A 304 -20.32 -32.81 -24.15
N VAL A 305 -20.74 -31.51 -24.20
CA VAL A 305 -20.38 -30.62 -25.31
C VAL A 305 -18.95 -30.08 -25.11
N PHE A 306 -18.48 -29.98 -23.87
CA PHE A 306 -17.17 -29.43 -23.54
C PHE A 306 -16.01 -30.35 -23.90
N GLU A 307 -16.25 -31.64 -24.02
CA GLU A 307 -15.25 -32.65 -24.46
C GLU A 307 -14.60 -32.27 -25.80
N TYR A 308 -15.39 -31.69 -26.72
CA TYR A 308 -14.95 -31.36 -28.08
C TYR A 308 -14.31 -29.96 -28.17
N ILE A 309 -14.11 -29.25 -27.07
CA ILE A 309 -13.48 -27.90 -27.11
C ILE A 309 -12.00 -28.05 -27.43
N PRO A 310 -11.51 -27.37 -28.49
CA PRO A 310 -10.08 -27.37 -28.79
C PRO A 310 -9.31 -26.48 -27.82
N LEU A 311 -8.17 -26.97 -27.34
CA LEU A 311 -7.35 -26.26 -26.37
C LEU A 311 -6.79 -24.94 -26.90
N CYS A 312 -6.54 -24.83 -28.22
CA CYS A 312 -6.11 -23.59 -28.84
C CYS A 312 -7.20 -22.48 -28.76
N ALA A 313 -8.49 -22.85 -28.75
CA ALA A 313 -9.57 -21.88 -28.53
C ALA A 313 -9.61 -21.39 -27.08
N LEU A 314 -9.43 -22.26 -26.11
CA LEU A 314 -9.31 -21.88 -24.70
C LEU A 314 -8.07 -21.00 -24.46
N ALA A 315 -6.94 -21.35 -25.09
CA ALA A 315 -5.74 -20.53 -25.01
C ALA A 315 -5.93 -19.14 -25.62
N ALA A 316 -6.67 -19.02 -26.74
CA ALA A 316 -7.04 -17.73 -27.33
C ALA A 316 -7.88 -16.87 -26.39
N ILE A 317 -8.83 -17.48 -25.66
CA ILE A 317 -9.62 -16.79 -24.64
C ILE A 317 -8.74 -16.27 -23.52
N VAL A 318 -7.81 -17.12 -23.01
CA VAL A 318 -6.88 -16.73 -21.93
C VAL A 318 -5.97 -15.61 -22.41
N ILE A 319 -5.33 -15.72 -23.56
CA ILE A 319 -4.47 -14.67 -24.14
C ILE A 319 -5.26 -13.36 -24.31
N SER A 320 -6.46 -13.44 -24.87
CA SER A 320 -7.32 -12.26 -25.02
C SER A 320 -7.67 -11.61 -23.68
N ALA A 321 -7.86 -12.38 -22.63
CA ALA A 321 -8.13 -11.86 -21.28
C ALA A 321 -6.89 -11.19 -20.68
N VAL A 322 -5.74 -11.85 -20.71
CA VAL A 322 -4.51 -11.34 -20.07
C VAL A 322 -3.90 -10.14 -20.79
N ILE A 323 -4.07 -9.99 -22.11
CA ILE A 323 -3.67 -8.77 -22.84
C ILE A 323 -4.31 -7.52 -22.22
N SER A 324 -5.54 -7.61 -21.74
CA SER A 324 -6.22 -6.49 -21.08
C SER A 324 -5.74 -6.18 -19.65
N LEU A 325 -4.88 -7.04 -19.10
CA LEU A 325 -4.26 -6.86 -17.78
C LEU A 325 -2.86 -6.20 -17.87
N VAL A 326 -2.27 -6.17 -19.08
CA VAL A 326 -1.00 -5.48 -19.31
C VAL A 326 -1.24 -3.97 -19.24
N ASP A 327 -0.75 -3.36 -18.17
CA ASP A 327 -0.95 -1.94 -17.86
C ASP A 327 0.34 -1.15 -18.15
N TYR A 328 0.63 -0.96 -19.44
CA TYR A 328 1.76 -0.14 -19.87
C TYR A 328 1.50 1.37 -19.72
N GLU A 329 0.22 1.78 -19.69
CA GLU A 329 -0.18 3.17 -19.53
C GLU A 329 0.22 3.67 -18.13
N GLU A 330 0.09 2.82 -17.11
CA GLU A 330 0.53 3.12 -15.75
C GLU A 330 2.05 3.35 -15.68
N ALA A 331 2.85 2.52 -16.35
CA ALA A 331 4.30 2.70 -16.39
C ALA A 331 4.70 4.06 -17.03
N ILE A 332 4.02 4.44 -18.13
CA ILE A 332 4.23 5.73 -18.78
C ILE A 332 3.82 6.89 -17.88
N PHE A 333 2.72 6.74 -17.14
CA PHE A 333 2.24 7.74 -16.18
C PHE A 333 3.19 7.91 -15.00
N LEU A 334 3.70 6.83 -14.43
CA LEU A 334 4.56 6.85 -13.25
C LEU A 334 5.94 7.51 -13.52
N TRP A 335 6.47 7.36 -14.74
CA TRP A 335 7.80 7.88 -15.09
C TRP A 335 8.00 9.38 -14.81
N PRO A 336 7.12 10.29 -15.26
CA PRO A 336 7.24 11.72 -14.97
C PRO A 336 6.73 12.12 -13.57
N VAL A 337 5.80 11.34 -12.98
CA VAL A 337 5.10 11.72 -11.75
C VAL A 337 5.89 11.34 -10.51
N SER A 338 6.36 10.10 -10.42
CA SER A 338 7.06 9.58 -9.25
C SER A 338 8.13 8.56 -9.65
N LYS A 339 9.39 8.97 -9.59
CA LYS A 339 10.51 8.06 -9.87
C LYS A 339 10.59 6.88 -8.90
N LYS A 340 10.14 7.08 -7.64
CA LYS A 340 10.09 6.01 -6.62
C LYS A 340 9.08 4.95 -7.00
N ASP A 341 7.85 5.34 -7.37
CA ASP A 341 6.79 4.43 -7.75
C ASP A 341 7.08 3.73 -9.06
N PHE A 342 7.69 4.42 -10.03
CA PHE A 342 8.19 3.81 -11.26
C PHE A 342 9.27 2.76 -10.99
N LEU A 343 10.22 3.04 -10.09
CA LEU A 343 11.24 2.08 -9.69
C LEU A 343 10.60 0.85 -9.04
N LEU A 344 9.61 1.05 -8.17
CA LEU A 344 8.89 -0.01 -7.49
C LEU A 344 8.12 -0.89 -8.49
N TRP A 345 7.42 -0.27 -9.44
CA TRP A 345 6.75 -0.95 -10.56
C TRP A 345 7.75 -1.80 -11.37
N THR A 346 8.89 -1.20 -11.75
CA THR A 346 9.92 -1.84 -12.57
C THR A 346 10.57 -3.03 -11.84
N ILE A 347 10.97 -2.85 -10.57
CA ILE A 347 11.54 -3.93 -9.76
C ILE A 347 10.55 -5.09 -9.66
N THR A 348 9.28 -4.81 -9.34
CA THR A 348 8.25 -5.84 -9.21
C THR A 348 8.01 -6.55 -10.54
N ALA A 349 7.92 -5.82 -11.65
CA ALA A 349 7.73 -6.42 -12.98
C ALA A 349 8.91 -7.30 -13.39
N ILE A 350 10.13 -6.82 -13.24
CA ILE A 350 11.35 -7.57 -13.59
C ILE A 350 11.48 -8.81 -12.71
N THR A 351 11.33 -8.67 -11.40
CA THR A 351 11.45 -9.82 -10.49
C THR A 351 10.38 -10.87 -10.76
N THR A 352 9.15 -10.47 -11.07
CA THR A 352 8.07 -11.38 -11.45
C THR A 352 8.38 -12.12 -12.76
N LEU A 353 8.96 -11.45 -13.75
CA LEU A 353 9.30 -12.07 -15.04
C LEU A 353 10.45 -13.07 -14.92
N PHE A 354 11.52 -12.73 -14.18
CA PHE A 354 12.76 -13.52 -14.19
C PHE A 354 12.85 -14.55 -13.05
N PHE A 355 12.27 -14.27 -11.89
CA PHE A 355 12.31 -15.15 -10.70
C PHE A 355 10.97 -15.82 -10.40
N GLY A 356 9.97 -15.55 -11.21
CA GLY A 356 8.63 -16.13 -11.07
C GLY A 356 7.67 -15.27 -10.26
N ILE A 357 6.40 -15.63 -10.38
CA ILE A 357 5.26 -14.87 -9.85
C ILE A 357 5.34 -14.77 -8.32
N GLU A 358 5.72 -15.85 -7.65
CA GLU A 358 5.78 -15.94 -6.18
C GLU A 358 6.82 -14.99 -5.59
N ILE A 359 8.04 -15.06 -6.10
CA ILE A 359 9.17 -14.24 -5.64
C ILE A 359 8.95 -12.78 -6.02
N GLY A 360 8.39 -12.52 -7.20
CA GLY A 360 8.11 -11.16 -7.67
C GLY A 360 7.19 -10.37 -6.75
N VAL A 361 6.08 -11.00 -6.30
CA VAL A 361 5.16 -10.38 -5.33
C VAL A 361 5.86 -10.11 -4.00
N LEU A 362 6.58 -11.09 -3.47
CA LEU A 362 7.26 -10.98 -2.18
C LEU A 362 8.28 -9.84 -2.19
N ILE A 363 9.09 -9.77 -3.24
CA ILE A 363 10.07 -8.69 -3.43
C ILE A 363 9.37 -7.34 -3.59
N GLY A 364 8.33 -7.24 -4.41
CA GLY A 364 7.59 -6.00 -4.63
C GLY A 364 6.98 -5.45 -3.35
N VAL A 365 6.32 -6.30 -2.56
CA VAL A 365 5.75 -5.92 -1.24
C VAL A 365 6.86 -5.55 -0.26
N GLY A 366 7.97 -6.31 -0.24
CA GLY A 366 9.12 -6.02 0.61
C GLY A 366 9.73 -4.65 0.32
N PHE A 367 9.95 -4.30 -0.94
CA PHE A 367 10.43 -2.97 -1.33
C PHE A 367 9.41 -1.86 -1.04
N SER A 368 8.10 -2.11 -1.25
CA SER A 368 7.06 -1.15 -0.90
C SER A 368 7.10 -0.82 0.60
N LEU A 369 7.21 -1.84 1.44
CA LEU A 369 7.32 -1.67 2.89
C LEU A 369 8.63 -0.96 3.28
N ALA A 370 9.77 -1.33 2.64
CA ALA A 370 11.05 -0.68 2.88
C ALA A 370 11.00 0.82 2.54
N PHE A 371 10.35 1.21 1.46
CA PHE A 371 10.16 2.64 1.12
C PHE A 371 9.31 3.37 2.14
N VAL A 372 8.22 2.78 2.62
CA VAL A 372 7.38 3.37 3.66
C VAL A 372 8.17 3.54 4.96
N ILE A 373 8.96 2.53 5.35
CA ILE A 373 9.83 2.60 6.54
C ILE A 373 10.88 3.71 6.36
N HIS A 374 11.54 3.75 5.20
CA HIS A 374 12.54 4.77 4.91
C HIS A 374 11.97 6.20 4.96
N GLU A 375 10.81 6.42 4.38
CA GLU A 375 10.15 7.73 4.37
C GLU A 375 9.68 8.14 5.78
N SER A 376 9.21 7.17 6.56
CA SER A 376 8.81 7.38 7.96
C SER A 376 10.01 7.63 8.88
N ALA A 377 11.17 7.00 8.60
CA ALA A 377 12.42 7.21 9.34
C ALA A 377 13.12 8.53 9.00
N ASN A 378 12.90 9.08 7.80
CA ASN A 378 13.51 10.33 7.33
C ASN A 378 12.44 11.38 7.01
N PRO A 379 11.76 11.92 8.04
CA PRO A 379 10.68 12.88 7.84
C PRO A 379 11.16 14.21 7.27
N HIS A 380 10.24 14.92 6.65
CA HIS A 380 10.51 16.28 6.22
C HIS A 380 10.62 17.22 7.44
N ILE A 381 11.71 17.96 7.50
CA ILE A 381 11.96 18.99 8.52
C ILE A 381 12.26 20.29 7.79
N ALA A 382 11.63 21.39 8.21
CA ALA A 382 11.75 22.66 7.54
C ALA A 382 12.20 23.78 8.49
N VAL A 383 13.12 24.60 8.05
CA VAL A 383 13.42 25.88 8.70
C VAL A 383 12.39 26.89 8.25
N LEU A 384 11.78 27.58 9.21
CA LEU A 384 10.75 28.56 8.96
C LEU A 384 11.30 29.99 9.02
N GLY A 385 10.81 30.84 8.12
CA GLY A 385 10.99 32.29 8.13
C GLY A 385 9.65 32.99 8.16
N ARG A 386 9.62 34.25 8.64
CA ARG A 386 8.44 35.08 8.65
C ARG A 386 8.22 35.72 7.29
N LEU A 387 6.99 35.67 6.79
CA LEU A 387 6.60 36.42 5.58
C LEU A 387 6.46 37.90 5.89
N PRO A 388 7.02 38.80 5.05
CA PRO A 388 6.94 40.26 5.25
C PRO A 388 5.50 40.72 5.42
N GLY A 389 5.28 41.62 6.39
CA GLY A 389 3.96 42.24 6.64
C GLY A 389 2.92 41.31 7.29
N THR A 390 3.29 40.06 7.67
CA THR A 390 2.37 39.09 8.26
C THR A 390 2.91 38.49 9.56
N THR A 391 2.06 37.77 10.29
CA THR A 391 2.46 36.94 11.44
C THR A 391 2.64 35.47 11.06
N VAL A 392 2.72 35.15 9.75
CA VAL A 392 2.79 33.77 9.21
C VAL A 392 4.23 33.38 8.98
N TYR A 393 4.56 32.13 9.39
CA TYR A 393 5.86 31.51 9.20
C TYR A 393 5.76 30.39 8.16
N ARG A 394 6.69 30.40 7.19
CA ARG A 394 6.73 29.43 6.08
C ARG A 394 8.15 28.91 5.86
N ASN A 395 8.25 27.77 5.18
CA ASN A 395 9.52 27.17 4.80
C ASN A 395 10.30 28.14 3.89
N ILE A 396 11.51 28.52 4.31
CA ILE A 396 12.40 29.45 3.59
C ILE A 396 12.81 28.95 2.20
N GLN A 397 12.79 27.62 1.98
CA GLN A 397 13.10 27.04 0.68
C GLN A 397 11.93 27.21 -0.32
N GLN A 398 10.70 27.22 0.16
CA GLN A 398 9.50 27.40 -0.66
C GLN A 398 9.15 28.88 -0.88
N TYR A 399 9.48 29.71 0.09
CA TYR A 399 9.19 31.16 0.10
C TYR A 399 10.49 31.94 0.29
N PRO A 400 11.21 32.28 -0.78
CA PRO A 400 12.50 33.00 -0.69
C PRO A 400 12.40 34.40 -0.05
N GLU A 401 11.21 35.02 -0.04
CA GLU A 401 10.90 36.27 0.61
C GLU A 401 10.79 36.19 2.14
N ALA A 402 10.67 34.96 2.67
CA ALA A 402 10.60 34.77 4.10
C ALA A 402 11.98 35.00 4.74
N TYR A 403 11.99 35.85 5.78
CA TYR A 403 13.23 36.19 6.49
C TYR A 403 13.32 35.48 7.84
N THR A 404 14.55 35.16 8.22
CA THR A 404 14.91 34.57 9.51
C THR A 404 15.41 35.63 10.48
N TYR A 405 15.40 35.33 11.77
CA TYR A 405 15.87 36.23 12.80
C TYR A 405 17.26 35.85 13.26
N ASN A 406 18.13 36.83 13.50
CA ASN A 406 19.46 36.60 14.05
C ASN A 406 19.35 36.09 15.49
N GLY A 407 19.99 34.95 15.76
CA GLY A 407 20.00 34.30 17.07
C GLY A 407 18.82 33.36 17.34
N ILE A 408 17.86 33.23 16.42
CA ILE A 408 16.68 32.38 16.58
C ILE A 408 16.55 31.46 15.36
N VAL A 409 16.49 30.15 15.60
CA VAL A 409 16.18 29.16 14.57
C VAL A 409 14.80 28.58 14.83
N ILE A 410 13.94 28.62 13.83
CA ILE A 410 12.57 28.08 13.92
C ILE A 410 12.52 26.83 13.05
N VAL A 411 12.23 25.70 13.66
CA VAL A 411 12.20 24.41 12.97
C VAL A 411 10.84 23.76 13.13
N ARG A 412 10.26 23.34 12.00
CA ARG A 412 9.03 22.57 11.97
C ARG A 412 9.32 21.13 11.62
N ILE A 413 8.79 20.21 12.42
CA ILE A 413 8.91 18.76 12.21
C ILE A 413 7.58 18.26 11.65
N ASP A 414 7.57 17.86 10.36
CA ASP A 414 6.35 17.51 9.62
C ASP A 414 5.92 16.04 9.79
N SER A 415 6.18 15.44 10.97
CA SER A 415 5.83 14.04 11.25
C SER A 415 5.67 13.75 12.74
N PRO A 416 5.03 12.62 13.12
CA PRO A 416 5.17 12.07 14.46
C PRO A 416 6.65 11.80 14.80
N ILE A 417 7.02 11.93 16.07
CA ILE A 417 8.39 11.71 16.55
C ILE A 417 8.42 10.40 17.35
N TYR A 418 9.24 9.44 16.92
CA TYR A 418 9.34 8.14 17.55
C TYR A 418 10.72 7.51 17.31
N PHE A 419 10.99 6.37 17.93
CA PHE A 419 12.31 5.75 17.97
C PHE A 419 13.01 5.65 16.61
N ALA A 420 12.28 5.44 15.51
CA ALA A 420 12.88 5.24 14.19
C ALA A 420 13.39 6.53 13.54
N ASN A 421 12.89 7.72 13.92
CA ASN A 421 13.28 9.00 13.31
C ASN A 421 13.99 9.98 14.26
N THR A 422 14.10 9.66 15.53
CA THR A 422 14.72 10.55 16.53
C THR A 422 16.17 10.92 16.19
N SER A 423 16.98 9.97 15.75
CA SER A 423 18.38 10.23 15.39
C SER A 423 18.47 11.18 14.19
N TYR A 424 17.67 10.93 13.16
CA TYR A 424 17.61 11.79 11.98
C TYR A 424 17.17 13.23 12.34
N ILE A 425 16.17 13.37 13.22
CA ILE A 425 15.69 14.68 13.68
C ILE A 425 16.80 15.43 14.44
N LYS A 426 17.52 14.75 15.35
CA LYS A 426 18.66 15.35 16.07
C LYS A 426 19.75 15.82 15.12
N ASP A 427 20.14 15.00 14.16
CA ASP A 427 21.19 15.33 13.20
C ASP A 427 20.78 16.51 12.29
N ARG A 428 19.52 16.55 11.86
CA ARG A 428 18.99 17.67 11.09
C ARG A 428 18.89 18.97 11.89
N LEU A 429 18.52 18.92 13.15
CA LEU A 429 18.51 20.09 14.02
C LEU A 429 19.93 20.68 14.17
N ARG A 430 20.93 19.83 14.37
CA ARG A 430 22.34 20.23 14.40
C ARG A 430 22.82 20.82 13.07
N GLU A 431 22.42 20.22 11.94
CA GLU A 431 22.78 20.70 10.62
C GLU A 431 22.19 22.10 10.34
N TYR A 432 20.92 22.32 10.68
CA TYR A 432 20.27 23.62 10.49
C TYR A 432 20.87 24.72 11.35
N GLU A 433 21.31 24.39 12.55
CA GLU A 433 22.06 25.29 13.39
C GLU A 433 23.37 25.75 12.69
N ILE A 434 24.13 24.80 12.15
CA ILE A 434 25.36 25.10 11.41
C ILE A 434 25.09 25.87 10.11
N VAL A 435 24.03 25.55 9.40
CA VAL A 435 23.66 26.24 8.13
C VAL A 435 23.23 27.67 8.39
N VAL A 436 22.41 27.92 9.42
CA VAL A 436 22.00 29.27 9.80
C VAL A 436 23.20 30.09 10.24
N ASP A 437 24.11 29.50 11.02
CA ASP A 437 25.39 30.13 11.40
C ASP A 437 26.24 30.49 10.18
N LYS A 438 26.32 29.61 9.16
CA LYS A 438 27.04 29.88 7.90
C LYS A 438 26.38 30.95 7.02
N LEU A 439 25.05 30.99 6.97
CA LEU A 439 24.31 32.01 6.21
C LEU A 439 24.49 33.41 6.83
N THR A 440 24.59 33.47 8.15
CA THR A 440 24.85 34.67 8.91
C THR A 440 26.29 35.19 8.74
N ARG A 441 27.25 34.30 8.43
CA ARG A 441 28.68 34.59 8.22
C ARG A 441 29.01 35.42 6.96
N ARG A 442 28.04 35.75 6.12
CA ARG A 442 28.25 36.65 4.97
C ARG A 442 28.21 38.14 5.31
N GLY A 443 28.10 38.52 6.59
CA GLY A 443 28.17 39.87 7.11
C GLY A 443 29.21 40.02 8.23
N PRO A 444 29.63 41.25 8.60
CA PRO A 444 30.70 41.50 9.58
C PRO A 444 30.35 41.20 11.05
N GLN A 445 29.13 40.72 11.34
CA GLN A 445 28.74 40.30 12.69
C GLN A 445 28.03 38.94 12.63
N VAL A 446 28.72 37.91 13.12
CA VAL A 446 28.19 36.55 13.28
C VAL A 446 27.26 36.50 14.48
N GLY A 447 25.97 36.40 14.26
CA GLY A 447 25.00 36.21 15.34
C GLY A 447 25.04 34.76 15.86
N ARG A 448 25.44 34.59 17.12
CA ARG A 448 25.34 33.31 17.83
C ARG A 448 23.85 32.92 17.94
N ILE A 449 23.54 31.62 17.85
CA ILE A 449 22.17 31.11 18.08
C ILE A 449 21.95 31.03 19.59
N TYR A 450 20.87 31.65 20.05
CA TYR A 450 20.45 31.67 21.45
C TYR A 450 19.18 30.85 21.67
N PHE A 451 18.34 30.74 20.65
CA PHE A 451 17.04 30.09 20.75
C PHE A 451 16.76 29.16 19.58
N VAL A 452 16.21 27.98 19.90
CA VAL A 452 15.65 27.04 18.92
C VAL A 452 14.17 26.87 19.22
N VAL A 453 13.32 27.34 18.33
CA VAL A 453 11.86 27.22 18.42
C VAL A 453 11.42 26.00 17.63
N LEU A 454 10.89 24.99 18.33
CA LEU A 454 10.34 23.77 17.72
C LEU A 454 8.84 23.96 17.49
N GLU A 455 8.44 24.06 16.23
CA GLU A 455 7.03 24.11 15.83
C GLU A 455 6.50 22.69 15.71
N MET A 456 5.59 22.30 16.62
CA MET A 456 5.10 20.94 16.80
C MET A 456 3.66 20.72 16.33
N SER A 457 3.05 21.65 15.59
CA SER A 457 1.67 21.50 15.11
C SER A 457 1.46 20.23 14.27
N PRO A 458 2.38 19.79 13.37
CA PRO A 458 2.21 18.56 12.63
C PRO A 458 2.57 17.29 13.44
N VAL A 459 3.19 17.44 14.62
CA VAL A 459 3.57 16.31 15.47
C VAL A 459 2.32 15.78 16.18
N THR A 460 1.74 14.71 15.63
CA THR A 460 0.51 14.10 16.17
C THR A 460 0.75 13.15 17.33
N TYR A 461 1.97 12.61 17.42
CA TYR A 461 2.36 11.61 18.41
C TYR A 461 3.85 11.70 18.74
N ILE A 462 4.19 11.39 20.00
CA ILE A 462 5.56 11.28 20.48
C ILE A 462 5.68 10.04 21.38
N ASP A 463 6.73 9.24 21.21
CA ASP A 463 7.00 8.06 22.06
C ASP A 463 8.03 8.36 23.16
N THR A 464 8.27 7.37 24.01
CA THR A 464 9.21 7.50 25.13
C THR A 464 10.66 7.69 24.68
N SER A 465 11.04 7.07 23.57
CA SER A 465 12.38 7.21 22.98
C SER A 465 12.61 8.63 22.46
N ALA A 466 11.60 9.20 21.83
CA ALA A 466 11.64 10.59 21.35
C ALA A 466 11.70 11.60 22.51
N VAL A 467 10.96 11.34 23.60
CA VAL A 467 11.08 12.17 24.81
C VAL A 467 12.50 12.13 25.39
N GLN A 468 13.10 10.93 25.46
CA GLN A 468 14.48 10.80 25.91
C GLN A 468 15.46 11.55 25.02
N ALA A 469 15.28 11.44 23.69
CA ALA A 469 16.09 12.17 22.72
C ALA A 469 15.96 13.70 22.85
N LEU A 470 14.75 14.19 23.16
CA LEU A 470 14.53 15.63 23.43
C LEU A 470 15.18 16.07 24.75
N LYS A 471 15.20 15.22 25.79
CA LYS A 471 15.95 15.50 27.03
C LYS A 471 17.45 15.62 26.78
N GLU A 472 18.01 14.69 26.02
CA GLU A 472 19.42 14.72 25.62
C GLU A 472 19.75 15.98 24.81
N LEU A 473 18.89 16.31 23.83
CA LEU A 473 19.03 17.53 23.04
C LEU A 473 18.96 18.78 23.89
N HIS A 474 18.05 18.82 24.87
CA HIS A 474 17.95 19.95 25.80
C HIS A 474 19.24 20.09 26.64
N HIS A 475 19.81 18.99 27.16
CA HIS A 475 21.08 19.04 27.89
C HIS A 475 22.23 19.51 27.02
N GLU A 476 22.32 19.04 25.78
CA GLU A 476 23.31 19.47 24.80
C GLU A 476 23.20 20.96 24.50
N TYR A 477 21.97 21.45 24.24
CA TYR A 477 21.73 22.87 23.96
C TYR A 477 22.00 23.76 25.18
N LYS A 478 21.58 23.31 26.34
CA LYS A 478 21.82 24.04 27.59
C LYS A 478 23.31 24.20 27.90
N SER A 479 24.15 23.19 27.61
CA SER A 479 25.63 23.30 27.77
C SER A 479 26.26 24.30 26.82
N ARG A 480 25.55 24.63 25.70
CA ARG A 480 25.96 25.61 24.69
C ARG A 480 25.24 26.95 24.84
N HIS A 481 24.51 27.14 25.94
CA HIS A 481 23.68 28.30 26.22
C HIS A 481 22.61 28.58 25.16
N ILE A 482 22.01 27.52 24.61
CA ILE A 482 20.88 27.59 23.67
C ILE A 482 19.62 27.15 24.40
N GLN A 483 18.58 27.96 24.38
CA GLN A 483 17.27 27.63 24.96
C GLN A 483 16.34 27.05 23.92
N ILE A 484 15.65 25.96 24.29
CA ILE A 484 14.56 25.39 23.47
C ILE A 484 13.24 26.05 23.86
N ALA A 485 12.49 26.49 22.86
CA ALA A 485 11.08 26.87 23.01
C ALA A 485 10.21 25.94 22.16
N ILE A 486 9.05 25.55 22.68
CA ILE A 486 8.11 24.67 22.00
C ILE A 486 6.85 25.45 21.67
N SER A 487 6.47 25.45 20.40
CA SER A 487 5.26 26.13 19.94
C SER A 487 4.24 25.12 19.39
N ASN A 488 2.98 25.38 19.71
CA ASN A 488 1.80 24.68 19.18
C ASN A 488 1.83 23.13 19.33
N PRO A 489 2.21 22.58 20.50
CA PRO A 489 2.17 21.14 20.71
C PRO A 489 0.72 20.66 20.78
N ASN A 490 0.42 19.53 20.11
CA ASN A 490 -0.88 18.86 20.23
C ASN A 490 -1.12 18.41 21.69
N ARG A 491 -2.37 18.35 22.12
CA ARG A 491 -2.77 17.91 23.47
C ARG A 491 -2.10 16.59 23.90
N ASN A 492 -2.08 15.59 23.03
CA ASN A 492 -1.48 14.28 23.33
C ASN A 492 0.04 14.38 23.51
N VAL A 493 0.70 15.18 22.68
CA VAL A 493 2.14 15.48 22.78
C VAL A 493 2.43 16.20 24.08
N LEU A 494 1.68 17.27 24.40
CA LEU A 494 1.87 18.05 25.61
C LEU A 494 1.67 17.19 26.87
N LEU A 495 0.66 16.31 26.89
CA LEU A 495 0.44 15.37 28.00
C LEU A 495 1.61 14.40 28.18
N MET A 496 2.21 13.91 27.08
CA MET A 496 3.36 13.02 27.14
C MET A 496 4.60 13.77 27.67
N LEU A 497 4.85 14.98 27.17
CA LEU A 497 5.94 15.85 27.60
C LEU A 497 5.81 16.20 29.11
N SER A 498 4.59 16.51 29.58
CA SER A 498 4.33 16.79 30.98
C SER A 498 4.53 15.57 31.87
N LYS A 499 3.93 14.41 31.52
CA LYS A 499 4.10 13.16 32.29
C LYS A 499 5.54 12.69 32.38
N SER A 500 6.36 13.02 31.39
CA SER A 500 7.79 12.65 31.36
C SER A 500 8.71 13.61 32.11
N GLY A 501 8.18 14.72 32.65
CA GLY A 501 8.96 15.76 33.34
C GLY A 501 9.77 16.65 32.39
N LEU A 502 9.53 16.56 31.08
CA LEU A 502 10.27 17.40 30.11
C LEU A 502 9.77 18.86 30.13
N VAL A 503 8.50 19.09 30.51
CA VAL A 503 7.92 20.41 30.65
C VAL A 503 8.63 21.19 31.77
N GLU A 504 8.88 20.53 32.89
CA GLU A 504 9.60 21.10 34.04
C GLU A 504 11.10 21.31 33.71
N LEU A 505 11.68 20.43 32.91
CA LEU A 505 13.09 20.50 32.52
C LEU A 505 13.40 21.68 31.58
N ILE A 506 12.53 21.92 30.58
CA ILE A 506 12.65 23.04 29.62
C ILE A 506 12.22 24.36 30.26
N GLY A 507 11.22 24.31 31.17
CA GLY A 507 10.54 25.45 31.76
C GLY A 507 9.16 25.67 31.15
N LYS A 508 8.15 25.83 32.00
CA LYS A 508 6.75 26.00 31.57
C LYS A 508 6.53 27.24 30.71
N GLU A 509 7.31 28.27 30.95
CA GLU A 509 7.31 29.55 30.26
C GLU A 509 7.76 29.47 28.80
N TRP A 510 8.42 28.38 28.39
CA TRP A 510 8.90 28.16 27.02
C TRP A 510 7.93 27.35 26.15
N TYR A 511 6.66 27.24 26.56
CA TYR A 511 5.59 26.58 25.80
C TYR A 511 4.56 27.60 25.33
N PHE A 512 4.42 27.73 24.01
CA PHE A 512 3.61 28.76 23.36
C PHE A 512 2.49 28.15 22.49
N VAL A 513 1.37 28.88 22.36
CA VAL A 513 0.26 28.51 21.47
C VAL A 513 0.61 28.81 20.01
N ARG A 514 1.38 29.86 19.75
CA ARG A 514 1.73 30.30 18.38
C ARG A 514 3.23 30.47 18.23
N VAL A 515 3.73 30.16 17.03
CA VAL A 515 5.15 30.41 16.68
C VAL A 515 5.50 31.88 16.84
N HIS A 516 4.56 32.79 16.48
CA HIS A 516 4.80 34.24 16.54
C HIS A 516 5.06 34.70 17.97
N ASP A 517 4.28 34.20 18.93
CA ASP A 517 4.43 34.56 20.35
C ASP A 517 5.78 34.08 20.90
N ALA A 518 6.15 32.81 20.55
CA ALA A 518 7.46 32.27 20.88
C ALA A 518 8.59 33.17 20.33
N VAL A 519 8.50 33.56 19.07
CA VAL A 519 9.53 34.39 18.42
C VAL A 519 9.60 35.76 19.04
N GLN A 520 8.47 36.42 19.38
CA GLN A 520 8.46 37.73 20.02
C GLN A 520 9.16 37.69 21.38
N VAL A 521 8.86 36.70 22.21
CA VAL A 521 9.54 36.50 23.49
C VAL A 521 11.04 36.24 23.30
N CYS A 522 11.43 35.41 22.37
CA CYS A 522 12.83 35.15 22.07
C CYS A 522 13.56 36.42 21.56
N LEU A 523 12.90 37.25 20.73
CA LEU A 523 13.48 38.51 20.25
C LEU A 523 13.75 39.49 21.37
N GLN A 524 12.78 39.71 22.28
CA GLN A 524 12.98 40.59 23.45
C GLN A 524 14.19 40.14 24.27
N HIS A 525 14.40 38.86 24.45
CA HIS A 525 15.56 38.32 25.17
C HIS A 525 16.87 38.52 24.40
N VAL A 526 16.88 38.33 23.07
CA VAL A 526 18.07 38.58 22.23
C VAL A 526 18.45 40.05 22.24
N GLU A 527 17.46 40.96 22.26
CA GLU A 527 17.70 42.37 22.32
C GLU A 527 18.28 42.79 23.68
N SER A 528 17.74 42.28 24.80
CA SER A 528 18.30 42.55 26.12
C SER A 528 19.75 42.03 26.29
N ILE A 529 20.05 40.83 25.73
CA ILE A 529 21.44 40.32 25.73
C ILE A 529 22.39 41.25 24.98
N LYS A 530 21.95 41.83 23.85
CA LYS A 530 22.78 42.78 23.07
C LYS A 530 23.01 44.09 23.79
N GLU A 531 21.97 44.62 24.48
CA GLU A 531 22.07 45.83 25.27
C GLU A 531 23.01 45.68 26.44
N ASP A 532 22.96 44.56 27.16
CA ASP A 532 23.88 44.27 28.26
C ASP A 532 25.35 44.14 27.78
N HIS A 533 25.59 43.54 26.60
CA HIS A 533 26.91 43.52 26.00
C HIS A 533 27.43 44.87 25.53
N MET A 534 26.55 45.77 25.13
CA MET A 534 26.94 47.17 24.79
C MET A 534 27.20 48.01 26.04
N ALA A 535 26.47 47.77 27.13
CA ALA A 535 26.64 48.49 28.39
C ALA A 535 27.87 48.04 29.20
N SER A 536 28.29 46.79 29.06
CA SER A 536 29.43 46.22 29.78
C SER A 536 30.77 46.32 29.05
N GLY A 537 31.01 47.39 28.27
CA GLY A 537 32.23 47.68 27.50
C GLY A 537 33.52 47.81 28.30
N SER A 538 33.81 46.94 29.31
CA SER A 538 35.10 46.80 29.98
C SER A 538 35.27 45.43 30.68
N ASP A 539 36.24 44.65 30.26
CA ASP A 539 37.05 43.68 31.01
C ASP A 539 36.40 42.52 31.81
N SER A 540 35.35 41.91 31.37
CA SER A 540 34.96 40.60 31.88
C SER A 540 34.82 39.60 30.73
N SER A 541 35.33 38.36 30.93
CA SER A 541 35.24 37.33 29.91
C SER A 541 33.76 37.04 29.52
N PRO A 542 33.45 36.88 28.22
CA PRO A 542 32.07 36.74 27.72
C PRO A 542 31.31 35.57 28.37
N GLU A 543 31.98 34.52 28.82
CA GLU A 543 31.38 33.32 29.40
C GLU A 543 30.78 33.50 30.80
N GLU A 544 31.36 34.32 31.66
CA GLU A 544 30.86 34.55 33.03
C GLU A 544 29.61 35.44 33.04
N THR A 545 29.59 36.44 32.18
CA THR A 545 28.45 37.38 32.06
C THR A 545 27.23 36.68 31.49
N GLU A 546 27.38 35.84 30.46
CA GLU A 546 26.30 35.06 29.86
C GLU A 546 25.71 34.02 30.83
N SER A 547 26.52 33.32 31.61
CA SER A 547 26.06 32.36 32.60
C SER A 547 25.26 33.01 33.75
N SER A 548 25.68 34.21 34.18
CA SER A 548 24.96 34.94 35.22
C SER A 548 23.63 35.52 34.68
N PHE A 549 23.62 35.97 33.43
CA PHE A 549 22.46 36.50 32.76
C PHE A 549 21.37 35.41 32.55
N PHE A 550 21.72 34.25 32.05
CA PHE A 550 20.76 33.12 31.93
C PHE A 550 20.16 32.69 33.27
N LYS A 551 20.97 32.70 34.34
CA LYS A 551 20.49 32.46 35.71
C LYS A 551 19.54 33.55 36.19
N SER A 552 19.83 34.81 35.88
CA SER A 552 18.98 35.93 36.27
C SER A 552 17.63 35.92 35.52
N LEU A 553 17.63 35.60 34.22
CA LEU A 553 16.42 35.45 33.41
C LEU A 553 15.50 34.33 33.90
N LEU A 554 16.06 33.17 34.24
CA LEU A 554 15.32 32.05 34.82
C LEU A 554 14.69 32.46 36.18
N LYS A 555 15.42 33.23 36.98
CA LYS A 555 14.96 33.72 38.28
C LYS A 555 13.86 34.76 38.15
N GLN A 556 14.06 35.77 37.27
CA GLN A 556 13.11 36.85 37.05
C GLN A 556 11.76 36.33 36.51
N ARG A 557 11.79 35.39 35.57
CA ARG A 557 10.58 34.75 35.03
C ARG A 557 9.90 33.80 36.00
N GLY A 558 10.65 33.16 36.88
CA GLY A 558 10.10 32.36 37.99
C GLY A 558 9.40 33.25 39.05
N GLU A 559 9.92 34.46 39.28
CA GLU A 559 9.33 35.47 40.19
C GLU A 559 8.08 36.11 39.59
N ASP A 560 8.06 36.48 38.30
CA ASP A 560 6.88 36.98 37.61
C ASP A 560 5.72 35.97 37.59
N SER A 561 6.04 34.64 37.45
CA SER A 561 5.03 33.61 37.54
C SER A 561 4.45 33.44 38.95
N SER A 562 5.25 33.68 39.99
CA SER A 562 4.78 33.59 41.38
C SER A 562 3.99 34.83 41.78
N VAL A 563 4.31 36.01 41.24
CA VAL A 563 3.55 37.27 41.46
C VAL A 563 2.20 37.19 40.76
N ALA A 564 2.14 36.67 39.52
CA ALA A 564 0.87 36.49 38.83
C ALA A 564 -0.08 35.50 39.55
N GLN A 565 0.45 34.51 40.28
CA GLN A 565 -0.35 33.62 41.13
C GLN A 565 -0.83 34.26 42.42
N LEU A 566 -0.11 35.24 42.96
CA LEU A 566 -0.50 35.98 44.16
C LEU A 566 -1.54 37.07 43.87
N GLU A 567 -1.45 37.74 42.72
CA GLU A 567 -2.39 38.77 42.30
C GLU A 567 -3.76 38.21 41.89
N SER A 568 -3.85 36.95 41.47
CA SER A 568 -5.14 36.29 41.19
C SER A 568 -5.97 35.96 42.45
N GLY A 569 -5.45 36.20 43.63
CA GLY A 569 -6.08 35.88 44.93
C GLY A 569 -6.75 37.09 45.69
N THR A 570 -6.65 38.31 45.19
CA THR A 570 -7.25 39.48 45.90
C THR A 570 -8.23 40.26 45.04
N ASN A 571 -9.42 40.41 45.58
CA ASN A 571 -10.64 41.01 45.08
C ASN A 571 -10.56 42.47 44.61
N ASN A 572 -11.33 42.77 43.54
CA ASN A 572 -12.16 43.96 43.28
C ASN A 572 -11.51 45.33 42.99
N LYS A 573 -11.54 45.75 41.80
CA LYS A 573 -12.36 46.82 41.12
C LYS A 573 -11.74 47.31 39.83
N PRO A 574 -12.53 47.77 38.85
CA PRO A 574 -12.08 47.98 37.49
C PRO A 574 -11.57 49.41 37.28
N SER A 575 -10.42 49.55 36.71
CA SER A 575 -10.03 50.75 35.93
C SER A 575 -8.81 50.45 35.08
N ASP A 576 -8.96 50.81 33.81
CA ASP A 576 -7.95 50.97 32.77
C ASP A 576 -7.37 49.74 32.07
N LEU A 577 -8.07 49.38 31.00
CA LEU A 577 -7.62 48.54 29.88
C LEU A 577 -6.33 49.13 29.26
N LYS A 578 -5.19 48.56 29.60
CA LYS A 578 -4.11 48.41 28.64
C LYS A 578 -4.30 47.06 27.95
N HIS A 579 -4.54 47.10 26.66
CA HIS A 579 -4.62 45.96 25.77
C HIS A 579 -3.30 45.17 25.81
N SER A 580 -3.15 44.26 26.75
CA SER A 580 -2.26 43.11 26.60
C SER A 580 -3.07 42.03 25.87
N ASP A 581 -2.62 41.71 24.67
CA ASP A 581 -3.27 40.68 23.85
C ASP A 581 -3.31 39.34 24.65
N PRO A 582 -4.49 38.80 24.96
CA PRO A 582 -4.63 37.61 25.84
C PRO A 582 -4.05 36.30 25.24
N LEU A 583 -3.43 36.42 24.06
CA LEU A 583 -2.85 35.32 23.29
C LEU A 583 -1.33 35.19 23.42
N SER A 584 -0.66 36.05 24.17
CA SER A 584 0.79 36.01 24.43
C SER A 584 1.18 35.20 25.67
N GLU A 585 0.19 34.62 26.38
CA GLU A 585 0.47 33.77 27.57
C GLU A 585 0.97 32.38 27.21
N PRO A 586 1.92 31.80 27.97
CA PRO A 586 2.36 30.43 27.82
C PRO A 586 1.20 29.42 28.00
N LEU A 587 1.16 28.38 27.18
CA LEU A 587 0.10 27.36 27.13
C LEU A 587 -0.27 26.73 28.48
N LEU A 588 0.67 26.67 29.42
CA LEU A 588 0.51 26.01 30.72
C LEU A 588 -0.13 26.88 31.78
N PHE A 589 -0.32 28.17 31.52
CA PHE A 589 -1.02 29.10 32.43
C PHE A 589 -2.47 29.39 32.01
N GLN A 590 -2.92 28.93 30.84
CA GLN A 590 -4.34 28.96 30.49
C GLN A 590 -5.09 27.90 31.30
N LYS A 591 -5.93 28.32 32.24
CA LYS A 591 -6.84 27.43 32.98
C LYS A 591 -7.76 26.71 32.00
N SER A 592 -7.84 25.39 32.15
CA SER A 592 -8.83 24.52 31.51
C SER A 592 -10.25 24.89 31.91
#